data_2930d330efc91c0ef55ae5b8d88bcac1
#
_entry.id   2930d330efc91c0ef55ae5b8d88bcac1
#
_cell.length_a   1.000
_cell.length_b   1.000
_cell.length_c   1.000
_cell.angle_alpha   90.00
_cell.angle_beta   90.00
_cell.angle_gamma   90.00
#
_symmetry.space_group_name_H-M   'P 1'
#
loop_
_entity.id
_entity.type
_entity.pdbx_description
1 polymer ?
#
loop_
_entity_poly.entity_id
_entity_poly.type
_entity_poly.pdbx_seq_one_letter_code
_entity_poly.pdbx_strand_id
1 'polypeptide(L)'
;MNIIEVKNNLVKLCYEDELVLSGFIKIDDTNKSYIAQILHLEATRIGKVAIAKIIFNYNNGISAYDGSIPSLRAELQPVDTSILLETLDKTNPLNLGKLAEQKHNIIVNLDVLKDNPIICAEKFFTTKVLLNNFALQLQARKQKIVVFDTSGIFKTNKLTITKDFKLPLNSSTINYIYEKGFVDATAESKAMIQAIFEELSEYSKTVEFIPFDTFKAVVDSEFMRTKLIQLVILKNKIKQIRDWNVFAQNEAEFNVLKEKFKKDETIVIDISCLKESLQKECIKYVYSVLKEIDAEFYAFTPLSNDNSDKFLLKQIIDTENVHTTTICGYDYKLVNELKKRSKNMLMFTPLKQQRDFGGYNIFLQKLAEDEFIAYGKMTKFVPLIGKLHQLSTSEIYIPKVK
;
A
#
# COMPACT_ATOMS: atom_id res chain seq x y z
N MET A 1 36.84 17.60 5.26
CA MET A 1 36.14 17.32 3.97
C MET A 1 36.49 18.39 2.96
N ASN A 2 36.75 18.04 1.68
CA ASN A 2 37.06 18.98 0.61
C ASN A 2 36.27 18.64 -0.66
N ILE A 3 35.78 19.66 -1.34
CA ILE A 3 35.07 19.48 -2.63
C ILE A 3 36.08 19.19 -3.73
N ILE A 4 35.87 18.12 -4.49
CA ILE A 4 36.69 17.75 -5.64
C ILE A 4 36.07 18.31 -6.94
N GLU A 5 34.74 18.21 -7.07
CA GLU A 5 34.00 18.53 -8.27
C GLU A 5 32.56 18.94 -7.92
N VAL A 6 32.06 19.92 -8.64
CA VAL A 6 30.63 20.26 -8.60
C VAL A 6 30.09 20.22 -10.02
N LYS A 7 29.03 19.43 -10.24
CA LYS A 7 28.37 19.31 -11.55
C LYS A 7 26.86 19.39 -11.36
N ASN A 8 26.27 20.48 -11.85
CA ASN A 8 24.85 20.79 -11.59
C ASN A 8 24.61 20.87 -10.07
N ASN A 9 23.73 20.01 -9.55
CA ASN A 9 23.43 19.91 -8.12
C ASN A 9 24.15 18.74 -7.43
N LEU A 10 25.13 18.12 -8.08
CA LEU A 10 25.96 17.05 -7.50
C LEU A 10 27.31 17.58 -7.08
N VAL A 11 27.70 17.24 -5.87
CA VAL A 11 29.00 17.58 -5.28
C VAL A 11 29.76 16.30 -5.01
N LYS A 12 30.94 16.17 -5.60
CA LYS A 12 31.91 15.11 -5.27
C LYS A 12 32.90 15.64 -4.29
N LEU A 13 33.12 14.93 -3.18
CA LEU A 13 33.96 15.38 -2.10
C LEU A 13 34.84 14.25 -1.56
N CYS A 14 36.06 14.60 -1.08
CA CYS A 14 36.86 13.74 -0.24
C CYS A 14 36.52 13.98 1.24
N TYR A 15 36.54 12.89 2.03
CA TYR A 15 36.27 12.97 3.46
C TYR A 15 37.17 12.01 4.27
N GLU A 16 37.43 12.36 5.51
CA GLU A 16 38.13 11.53 6.47
C GLU A 16 37.24 11.07 7.61
N ASP A 17 36.26 11.92 7.96
CA ASP A 17 35.28 11.68 9.00
C ASP A 17 34.28 10.54 8.61
N GLU A 18 33.48 10.09 9.56
CA GLU A 18 32.39 9.16 9.28
C GLU A 18 31.21 9.90 8.64
N LEU A 19 30.94 9.60 7.36
CA LEU A 19 29.75 10.00 6.66
C LEU A 19 28.81 8.81 6.53
N VAL A 20 27.50 9.11 6.63
CA VAL A 20 26.43 8.10 6.56
C VAL A 20 25.69 8.26 5.24
N LEU A 21 25.37 7.16 4.59
CA LEU A 21 24.50 7.15 3.41
C LEU A 21 23.13 7.75 3.78
N SER A 22 22.57 8.61 2.90
CA SER A 22 21.35 9.38 3.17
C SER A 22 21.51 10.46 4.26
N GLY A 23 22.67 10.58 4.91
CA GLY A 23 23.00 11.68 5.81
C GLY A 23 23.12 13.02 5.06
N PHE A 24 23.26 14.10 5.82
CA PHE A 24 23.31 15.45 5.27
C PHE A 24 24.63 16.13 5.61
N ILE A 25 25.06 16.99 4.69
CA ILE A 25 26.16 17.92 4.88
C ILE A 25 25.68 19.34 4.59
N LYS A 26 26.20 20.28 5.32
CA LYS A 26 26.10 21.70 5.03
C LYS A 26 27.34 22.12 4.20
N ILE A 27 27.07 22.89 3.17
CA ILE A 27 28.10 23.49 2.30
C ILE A 27 28.00 24.98 2.52
N ASP A 28 29.01 25.57 3.20
CA ASP A 28 29.08 26.99 3.46
C ASP A 28 29.99 27.68 2.43
N ASP A 29 29.41 28.43 1.51
CA ASP A 29 30.08 29.26 0.56
C ASP A 29 30.05 30.76 1.00
N THR A 30 30.83 31.61 0.42
CA THR A 30 31.03 33.01 0.83
C THR A 30 29.70 33.78 1.06
N ASN A 31 28.71 33.56 0.22
CA ASN A 31 27.45 34.31 0.27
C ASN A 31 26.21 33.45 0.46
N LYS A 32 26.33 32.12 0.45
CA LYS A 32 25.24 31.19 0.50
C LYS A 32 25.66 29.90 1.19
N SER A 33 24.71 29.28 1.87
CA SER A 33 24.89 27.94 2.40
C SER A 33 23.89 26.99 1.76
N TYR A 34 24.22 25.73 1.67
CA TYR A 34 23.41 24.68 1.07
C TYR A 34 23.34 23.47 1.98
N ILE A 35 22.26 22.72 1.86
CA ILE A 35 22.13 21.37 2.43
C ILE A 35 22.18 20.37 1.28
N ALA A 36 23.10 19.42 1.39
CA ALA A 36 23.24 18.33 0.43
C ALA A 36 23.09 16.97 1.12
N GLN A 37 22.45 16.02 0.44
CA GLN A 37 22.27 14.66 0.91
C GLN A 37 23.31 13.74 0.30
N ILE A 38 23.93 12.89 1.13
CA ILE A 38 24.90 11.88 0.71
C ILE A 38 24.17 10.76 -0.06
N LEU A 39 24.49 10.63 -1.35
CA LEU A 39 23.92 9.62 -2.22
C LEU A 39 24.81 8.39 -2.38
N HIS A 40 26.13 8.56 -2.29
CA HIS A 40 27.09 7.50 -2.55
C HIS A 40 28.33 7.68 -1.71
N LEU A 41 28.87 6.55 -1.23
CA LEU A 41 30.14 6.49 -0.49
C LEU A 41 30.99 5.40 -1.14
N GLU A 42 32.25 5.74 -1.44
CA GLU A 42 33.22 4.80 -1.97
C GLU A 42 34.61 5.02 -1.39
N ALA A 43 35.42 3.96 -1.31
CA ALA A 43 36.84 4.05 -1.03
C ALA A 43 37.59 3.92 -2.36
N THR A 44 38.46 4.90 -2.62
CA THR A 44 39.28 4.95 -3.85
C THR A 44 40.74 4.96 -3.49
N ARG A 45 41.62 4.92 -4.50
CA ARG A 45 43.10 5.03 -4.27
C ARG A 45 43.52 6.37 -3.69
N ILE A 46 42.72 7.40 -3.86
CA ILE A 46 42.94 8.76 -3.36
C ILE A 46 42.30 9.02 -2.00
N GLY A 47 41.65 8.03 -1.40
CA GLY A 47 40.96 8.15 -0.13
C GLY A 47 39.46 7.86 -0.22
N LYS A 48 38.73 8.18 0.84
CA LYS A 48 37.27 8.06 0.88
C LYS A 48 36.63 9.19 0.09
N VAL A 49 35.70 8.86 -0.79
CA VAL A 49 34.98 9.79 -1.66
C VAL A 49 33.47 9.64 -1.46
N ALA A 50 32.76 10.78 -1.40
CA ALA A 50 31.31 10.81 -1.36
C ALA A 50 30.75 11.61 -2.53
N ILE A 51 29.55 11.24 -2.99
CA ILE A 51 28.74 12.04 -3.89
C ILE A 51 27.50 12.49 -3.11
N ALA A 52 27.33 13.80 -3.02
CA ALA A 52 26.17 14.43 -2.38
C ALA A 52 25.36 15.22 -3.41
N LYS A 53 24.04 15.28 -3.21
CA LYS A 53 23.12 16.09 -4.03
C LYS A 53 22.66 17.28 -3.22
N ILE A 54 22.85 18.49 -3.75
CA ILE A 54 22.29 19.71 -3.15
C ILE A 54 20.77 19.64 -3.30
N ILE A 55 20.07 19.82 -2.18
CA ILE A 55 18.60 19.71 -2.09
C ILE A 55 17.93 21.00 -1.63
N PHE A 56 18.63 21.79 -0.82
CA PHE A 56 18.10 23.05 -0.26
C PHE A 56 19.16 24.12 -0.21
N ASN A 57 18.73 25.39 -0.29
CA ASN A 57 19.48 26.52 0.22
C ASN A 57 19.26 26.63 1.73
N TYR A 58 20.30 27.11 2.46
CA TYR A 58 20.27 27.29 3.90
C TYR A 58 20.77 28.69 4.29
N ASN A 59 19.84 29.62 4.45
CA ASN A 59 20.12 30.98 4.94
C ASN A 59 19.17 31.28 6.09
N ASN A 60 19.61 31.08 7.33
CA ASN A 60 18.74 31.17 8.52
C ASN A 60 17.49 30.29 8.49
N GLY A 61 17.50 29.22 7.68
CA GLY A 61 16.43 28.28 7.48
C GLY A 61 16.52 27.59 6.12
N ILE A 62 15.76 26.51 5.96
CA ILE A 62 15.70 25.72 4.74
C ILE A 62 14.75 26.36 3.74
N SER A 63 15.23 26.59 2.51
CA SER A 63 14.44 27.04 1.34
C SER A 63 14.72 26.19 0.11
N ALA A 64 13.87 26.30 -0.92
CA ALA A 64 14.07 25.56 -2.14
C ALA A 64 15.41 25.89 -2.80
N TYR A 65 16.09 24.88 -3.33
CA TYR A 65 17.34 25.07 -4.07
C TYR A 65 17.10 25.87 -5.35
N ASP A 66 17.87 26.94 -5.52
CA ASP A 66 17.75 27.91 -6.60
C ASP A 66 18.63 27.62 -7.83
N GLY A 67 19.33 26.50 -7.84
CA GLY A 67 20.22 26.10 -8.93
C GLY A 67 21.62 26.70 -8.90
N SER A 68 21.94 27.52 -7.89
CA SER A 68 23.29 28.11 -7.76
C SER A 68 24.32 27.03 -7.35
N ILE A 69 25.57 27.18 -7.81
CA ILE A 69 26.63 26.19 -7.63
C ILE A 69 27.63 26.70 -6.59
N PRO A 70 27.96 25.93 -5.54
CA PRO A 70 28.96 26.29 -4.58
C PRO A 70 30.36 26.28 -5.18
N SER A 71 31.26 27.09 -4.64
CA SER A 71 32.67 27.09 -5.01
C SER A 71 33.38 25.81 -4.53
N LEU A 72 34.49 25.45 -5.20
CA LEU A 72 35.32 24.33 -4.74
C LEU A 72 36.03 24.61 -3.38
N ARG A 73 36.03 25.87 -2.92
CA ARG A 73 36.60 26.29 -1.65
C ARG A 73 35.59 26.38 -0.52
N ALA A 74 34.32 26.05 -0.79
CA ALA A 74 33.27 26.07 0.22
C ALA A 74 33.61 25.11 1.38
N GLU A 75 33.32 25.54 2.59
CA GLU A 75 33.48 24.71 3.78
C GLU A 75 32.37 23.65 3.89
N LEU A 76 32.74 22.45 4.33
CA LEU A 76 31.85 21.32 4.47
C LEU A 76 31.75 20.89 5.93
N GLN A 77 30.53 20.74 6.42
CA GLN A 77 30.27 20.26 7.78
C GLN A 77 29.17 19.17 7.75
N PRO A 78 29.31 18.05 8.50
CA PRO A 78 28.21 17.14 8.74
C PRO A 78 27.08 17.88 9.45
N VAL A 79 25.82 17.55 9.08
CA VAL A 79 24.65 18.15 9.68
C VAL A 79 23.75 17.06 10.20
N ASP A 80 23.21 17.27 11.40
CA ASP A 80 22.22 16.38 11.96
C ASP A 80 20.92 16.43 11.09
N THR A 81 20.37 15.27 10.81
CA THR A 81 19.13 15.14 10.02
C THR A 81 17.93 15.83 10.70
N SER A 82 18.00 16.15 11.99
CA SER A 82 16.96 16.89 12.71
C SER A 82 16.62 18.21 12.00
N ILE A 83 17.58 18.85 11.35
CA ILE A 83 17.37 20.11 10.60
C ILE A 83 16.27 19.95 9.52
N LEU A 84 16.25 18.79 8.84
CA LEU A 84 15.19 18.49 7.88
C LEU A 84 13.90 18.08 8.61
N LEU A 85 13.99 17.24 9.65
CA LEU A 85 12.83 16.77 10.40
C LEU A 85 12.05 17.91 11.05
N GLU A 86 12.73 19.01 11.44
CA GLU A 86 12.10 20.22 11.98
C GLU A 86 11.23 20.94 10.94
N THR A 87 11.55 20.78 9.65
CA THR A 87 10.79 21.41 8.56
C THR A 87 9.57 20.62 8.11
N LEU A 88 9.42 19.38 8.58
CA LEU A 88 8.27 18.54 8.21
C LEU A 88 7.02 19.03 8.96
N ASP A 89 5.87 18.89 8.28
CA ASP A 89 4.58 19.17 8.91
C ASP A 89 4.28 18.10 9.97
N LYS A 90 4.04 18.55 11.21
CA LYS A 90 3.75 17.72 12.38
C LYS A 90 2.45 18.14 13.06
N THR A 91 1.59 18.85 12.36
CA THR A 91 0.34 19.40 12.93
C THR A 91 -0.54 18.29 13.51
N ASN A 92 -0.65 17.16 12.81
CA ASN A 92 -1.29 15.94 13.28
C ASN A 92 -0.29 14.79 13.19
N PRO A 93 0.53 14.56 14.23
CA PRO A 93 1.75 13.78 14.11
C PRO A 93 1.50 12.29 13.93
N LEU A 94 2.13 11.69 12.90
CA LEU A 94 2.23 10.27 12.63
C LEU A 94 3.69 9.85 12.71
N ASN A 95 4.02 8.94 13.60
CA ASN A 95 5.35 8.37 13.72
C ASN A 95 5.53 7.20 12.74
N LEU A 96 6.44 7.32 11.79
CA LEU A 96 6.76 6.27 10.82
C LEU A 96 7.79 5.26 11.33
N GLY A 97 8.64 5.67 12.28
CA GLY A 97 9.76 4.91 12.80
C GLY A 97 10.91 5.83 13.21
N LYS A 98 12.09 5.27 13.43
CA LYS A 98 13.32 6.04 13.74
C LYS A 98 14.16 6.22 12.49
N LEU A 99 14.92 7.30 12.40
CA LEU A 99 15.98 7.39 11.39
C LEU A 99 16.98 6.25 11.59
N ALA A 100 17.38 5.62 10.50
CA ALA A 100 18.46 4.66 10.52
C ALA A 100 19.75 5.37 11.04
N GLU A 101 20.47 4.71 11.92
CA GLU A 101 21.73 5.21 12.51
C GLU A 101 21.61 6.50 13.36
N GLN A 102 20.41 7.02 13.58
CA GLN A 102 20.15 8.20 14.42
C GLN A 102 19.01 7.95 15.41
N LYS A 103 19.01 8.68 16.54
CA LYS A 103 17.97 8.50 17.58
C LYS A 103 16.67 9.25 17.33
N HIS A 104 16.55 9.96 16.21
CA HIS A 104 15.38 10.79 15.90
C HIS A 104 14.25 9.99 15.29
N ASN A 105 13.02 10.28 15.71
CA ASN A 105 11.81 9.72 15.08
C ASN A 105 11.48 10.48 13.79
N ILE A 106 11.05 9.74 12.77
CA ILE A 106 10.46 10.32 11.57
C ILE A 106 8.97 10.57 11.85
N ILE A 107 8.65 11.82 12.15
CA ILE A 107 7.28 12.26 12.42
C ILE A 107 6.81 13.10 11.24
N VAL A 108 5.68 12.72 10.66
CA VAL A 108 5.02 13.40 9.54
C VAL A 108 3.57 13.73 9.92
N ASN A 109 2.86 14.49 9.09
CA ASN A 109 1.44 14.71 9.29
C ASN A 109 0.64 13.44 8.93
N LEU A 110 -0.34 13.06 9.77
CA LEU A 110 -1.25 11.94 9.54
C LEU A 110 -2.03 12.05 8.21
N ASP A 111 -2.26 13.26 7.72
CA ASP A 111 -2.93 13.49 6.43
C ASP A 111 -2.20 12.87 5.24
N VAL A 112 -0.94 12.43 5.44
CA VAL A 112 -0.23 11.55 4.50
C VAL A 112 -1.04 10.30 4.17
N LEU A 113 -1.76 9.73 5.14
CA LEU A 113 -2.60 8.55 4.93
C LEU A 113 -3.85 8.87 4.07
N LYS A 114 -4.30 10.13 4.06
CA LYS A 114 -5.39 10.60 3.21
C LYS A 114 -4.95 10.76 1.74
N ASP A 115 -3.66 10.95 1.50
CA ASP A 115 -3.07 11.05 0.16
C ASP A 115 -2.86 9.67 -0.51
N ASN A 116 -3.47 8.61 0.01
CA ASN A 116 -3.40 7.24 -0.50
C ASN A 116 -1.95 6.75 -0.71
N PRO A 117 -1.11 6.68 0.34
CA PRO A 117 0.30 6.34 0.21
C PRO A 117 0.51 4.91 -0.29
N ILE A 118 1.68 4.69 -0.90
CA ILE A 118 2.09 3.39 -1.41
C ILE A 118 3.15 2.81 -0.49
N ILE A 119 2.97 1.56 -0.07
CA ILE A 119 3.99 0.77 0.62
C ILE A 119 4.49 -0.30 -0.36
N CYS A 120 5.75 -0.19 -0.79
CA CYS A 120 6.40 -1.19 -1.62
C CYS A 120 7.15 -2.19 -0.75
N ALA A 121 6.68 -3.44 -0.72
CA ALA A 121 7.31 -4.54 0.02
C ALA A 121 7.04 -5.86 -0.70
N GLU A 122 8.07 -6.70 -0.87
CA GLU A 122 7.93 -8.03 -1.49
C GLU A 122 7.21 -9.03 -0.59
N LYS A 123 7.34 -8.87 0.72
CA LYS A 123 6.68 -9.73 1.69
C LYS A 123 5.76 -8.89 2.56
N PHE A 124 4.49 -9.23 2.58
CA PHE A 124 3.50 -8.56 3.43
C PHE A 124 3.88 -8.61 4.92
N PHE A 125 4.55 -9.69 5.35
CA PHE A 125 5.05 -9.81 6.71
C PHE A 125 6.00 -8.68 7.12
N THR A 126 6.84 -8.18 6.20
CA THR A 126 7.78 -7.08 6.47
C THR A 126 7.04 -5.80 6.87
N THR A 127 5.84 -5.59 6.35
CA THR A 127 5.04 -4.39 6.65
C THR A 127 4.26 -4.49 7.95
N LYS A 128 4.17 -5.68 8.58
CA LYS A 128 3.33 -5.92 9.76
C LYS A 128 3.59 -4.94 10.90
N VAL A 129 4.86 -4.69 11.23
CA VAL A 129 5.23 -3.76 12.31
C VAL A 129 4.75 -2.35 11.99
N LEU A 130 4.96 -1.89 10.74
CA LEU A 130 4.51 -0.59 10.29
C LEU A 130 2.97 -0.46 10.34
N LEU A 131 2.25 -1.47 9.87
CA LEU A 131 0.78 -1.48 9.89
C LEU A 131 0.23 -1.50 11.32
N ASN A 132 0.85 -2.28 12.21
CA ASN A 132 0.48 -2.24 13.62
C ASN A 132 0.72 -0.86 14.23
N ASN A 133 1.85 -0.22 13.92
CA ASN A 133 2.14 1.13 14.40
C ASN A 133 1.14 2.16 13.86
N PHE A 134 0.73 2.05 12.60
CA PHE A 134 -0.32 2.92 12.06
C PHE A 134 -1.66 2.65 12.72
N ALA A 135 -2.05 1.38 12.87
CA ALA A 135 -3.30 1.01 13.53
C ALA A 135 -3.36 1.54 14.97
N LEU A 136 -2.30 1.38 15.78
CA LEU A 136 -2.24 1.91 17.14
C LEU A 136 -2.42 3.45 17.18
N GLN A 137 -1.77 4.16 16.27
CA GLN A 137 -1.86 5.63 16.23
C GLN A 137 -3.22 6.11 15.74
N LEU A 138 -3.86 5.41 14.82
CA LEU A 138 -5.22 5.68 14.35
C LEU A 138 -6.27 5.34 15.41
N GLN A 139 -6.13 4.20 16.11
CA GLN A 139 -7.01 3.80 17.22
C GLN A 139 -6.98 4.83 18.37
N ALA A 140 -5.78 5.33 18.72
CA ALA A 140 -5.65 6.38 19.73
C ALA A 140 -6.42 7.66 19.37
N ARG A 141 -6.77 7.84 18.09
CA ARG A 141 -7.57 8.94 17.55
C ARG A 141 -9.02 8.55 17.23
N LYS A 142 -9.42 7.33 17.63
CA LYS A 142 -10.76 6.78 17.36
C LYS A 142 -11.12 6.74 15.86
N GLN A 143 -10.13 6.54 15.01
CA GLN A 143 -10.34 6.39 13.57
C GLN A 143 -10.76 4.96 13.24
N LYS A 144 -11.63 4.79 12.26
CA LYS A 144 -12.05 3.48 11.77
C LYS A 144 -10.99 2.89 10.84
N ILE A 145 -10.62 1.64 11.06
CA ILE A 145 -9.51 0.98 10.38
C ILE A 145 -9.96 -0.34 9.78
N VAL A 146 -9.59 -0.56 8.51
CA VAL A 146 -9.79 -1.81 7.80
C VAL A 146 -8.46 -2.33 7.29
N VAL A 147 -8.10 -3.56 7.67
CA VAL A 147 -6.87 -4.21 7.20
C VAL A 147 -7.25 -5.45 6.43
N PHE A 148 -6.85 -5.53 5.16
CA PHE A 148 -7.00 -6.77 4.39
C PHE A 148 -5.79 -7.68 4.66
N ASP A 149 -6.04 -8.86 5.20
CA ASP A 149 -5.01 -9.85 5.48
C ASP A 149 -5.04 -10.97 4.44
N THR A 150 -4.13 -10.89 3.47
CA THR A 150 -3.93 -11.92 2.43
C THR A 150 -3.02 -13.05 2.85
N SER A 151 -2.39 -12.95 4.02
CA SER A 151 -1.34 -13.87 4.51
C SER A 151 -1.69 -14.57 5.81
N GLY A 152 -2.80 -14.22 6.47
CA GLY A 152 -3.23 -14.81 7.75
C GLY A 152 -2.35 -14.43 8.96
N ILE A 153 -1.64 -13.30 8.89
CA ILE A 153 -0.66 -12.90 9.91
C ILE A 153 -1.25 -12.15 11.10
N PHE A 154 -2.44 -11.57 10.94
CA PHE A 154 -3.13 -10.85 12.02
C PHE A 154 -4.00 -11.81 12.82
N LYS A 155 -4.01 -11.65 14.17
CA LYS A 155 -4.71 -12.59 15.08
C LYS A 155 -5.90 -11.98 15.81
N THR A 156 -6.00 -10.65 15.86
CA THR A 156 -7.01 -9.93 16.66
C THR A 156 -8.02 -9.22 15.76
N ASN A 157 -9.25 -9.07 16.21
CA ASN A 157 -10.37 -8.40 15.53
C ASN A 157 -10.58 -8.86 14.07
N LYS A 158 -10.45 -10.18 13.88
CA LYS A 158 -10.39 -10.82 12.57
C LYS A 158 -11.76 -11.30 12.16
N LEU A 159 -12.21 -10.89 10.98
CA LEU A 159 -13.35 -11.47 10.27
C LEU A 159 -12.83 -12.34 9.14
N THR A 160 -13.03 -13.64 9.27
CA THR A 160 -12.60 -14.61 8.27
C THR A 160 -13.75 -14.86 7.29
N ILE A 161 -13.48 -14.70 6.00
CA ILE A 161 -14.42 -15.14 4.96
C ILE A 161 -14.70 -16.63 5.14
N THR A 162 -15.90 -17.07 4.84
CA THR A 162 -16.42 -18.42 5.07
C THR A 162 -16.94 -18.70 6.48
N LYS A 163 -16.44 -18.03 7.51
CA LYS A 163 -16.87 -18.20 8.89
C LYS A 163 -17.73 -17.03 9.37
N ASP A 164 -17.19 -15.82 9.24
CA ASP A 164 -17.75 -14.62 9.84
C ASP A 164 -18.55 -13.79 8.84
N PHE A 165 -18.22 -13.88 7.55
CA PHE A 165 -18.95 -13.21 6.47
C PHE A 165 -18.82 -13.96 5.16
N LYS A 166 -19.65 -13.60 4.18
CA LYS A 166 -19.68 -14.20 2.84
C LYS A 166 -19.83 -13.16 1.75
N LEU A 167 -19.43 -13.52 0.53
CA LEU A 167 -19.59 -12.67 -0.64
C LEU A 167 -21.01 -12.72 -1.20
N PRO A 168 -21.51 -11.62 -1.76
CA PRO A 168 -22.72 -11.68 -2.56
C PRO A 168 -22.47 -12.42 -3.88
N LEU A 169 -23.44 -13.16 -4.34
CA LEU A 169 -23.51 -13.62 -5.71
C LEU A 169 -24.23 -12.54 -6.53
N ASN A 170 -23.46 -11.73 -7.24
CA ASN A 170 -23.92 -10.63 -8.09
C ASN A 170 -23.22 -10.68 -9.45
N SER A 171 -23.47 -9.74 -10.34
CA SER A 171 -22.92 -9.73 -11.70
C SER A 171 -21.39 -9.87 -11.74
N SER A 172 -20.66 -9.25 -10.81
CA SER A 172 -19.19 -9.34 -10.75
C SER A 172 -18.71 -10.74 -10.37
N THR A 173 -19.27 -11.32 -9.30
CA THR A 173 -18.91 -12.66 -8.84
C THR A 173 -19.45 -13.77 -9.76
N ILE A 174 -20.60 -13.57 -10.40
CA ILE A 174 -21.13 -14.46 -11.44
C ILE A 174 -20.17 -14.51 -12.63
N ASN A 175 -19.74 -13.38 -13.16
CA ASN A 175 -18.76 -13.32 -14.24
C ASN A 175 -17.43 -13.98 -13.86
N TYR A 176 -16.96 -13.74 -12.63
CA TYR A 176 -15.77 -14.42 -12.11
C TYR A 176 -15.93 -15.95 -12.11
N ILE A 177 -17.06 -16.47 -11.63
CA ILE A 177 -17.35 -17.92 -11.63
C ILE A 177 -17.34 -18.46 -13.06
N TYR A 178 -17.98 -17.75 -14.01
CA TYR A 178 -17.98 -18.13 -15.41
C TYR A 178 -16.56 -18.21 -15.99
N GLU A 179 -15.81 -17.13 -15.89
CA GLU A 179 -14.47 -17.02 -16.47
C GLU A 179 -13.47 -18.05 -15.90
N LYS A 180 -13.52 -18.31 -14.59
CA LYS A 180 -12.55 -19.18 -13.90
C LYS A 180 -13.03 -20.62 -13.74
N GLY A 181 -14.35 -20.82 -13.68
CA GLY A 181 -14.93 -22.14 -13.46
C GLY A 181 -15.01 -23.00 -14.72
N PHE A 182 -15.01 -22.40 -15.90
CA PHE A 182 -15.33 -23.06 -17.17
C PHE A 182 -14.25 -22.91 -18.25
N VAL A 183 -13.01 -22.68 -17.86
CA VAL A 183 -11.86 -22.53 -18.79
C VAL A 183 -11.75 -23.74 -19.73
N ASP A 184 -11.94 -24.96 -19.20
CA ASP A 184 -11.74 -26.22 -19.93
C ASP A 184 -13.02 -26.73 -20.63
N ALA A 185 -14.12 -25.97 -20.62
CA ALA A 185 -15.36 -26.38 -21.27
C ALA A 185 -15.26 -26.28 -22.81
N THR A 186 -15.95 -27.17 -23.54
CA THR A 186 -16.05 -27.10 -25.01
C THR A 186 -16.78 -25.82 -25.43
N ALA A 187 -16.60 -25.40 -26.70
CA ALA A 187 -17.25 -24.19 -27.23
C ALA A 187 -18.79 -24.24 -27.12
N GLU A 188 -19.39 -25.40 -27.39
CA GLU A 188 -20.83 -25.62 -27.27
C GLU A 188 -21.30 -25.51 -25.81
N SER A 189 -20.58 -26.17 -24.89
CA SER A 189 -20.85 -26.07 -23.44
C SER A 189 -20.70 -24.65 -22.93
N LYS A 190 -19.70 -23.91 -23.41
CA LYS A 190 -19.48 -22.49 -23.04
C LYS A 190 -20.66 -21.62 -23.47
N ALA A 191 -21.14 -21.77 -24.71
CA ALA A 191 -22.26 -20.97 -25.22
C ALA A 191 -23.54 -21.16 -24.39
N MET A 192 -23.83 -22.42 -24.02
CA MET A 192 -25.00 -22.73 -23.18
C MET A 192 -24.87 -22.21 -21.76
N ILE A 193 -23.70 -22.41 -21.16
CA ILE A 193 -23.38 -21.92 -19.81
C ILE A 193 -23.45 -20.39 -19.81
N GLN A 194 -22.91 -19.75 -20.84
CA GLN A 194 -22.92 -18.30 -21.00
C GLN A 194 -24.34 -17.73 -20.99
N ALA A 195 -25.29 -18.33 -21.71
CA ALA A 195 -26.68 -17.87 -21.73
C ALA A 195 -27.31 -17.85 -20.32
N ILE A 196 -27.09 -18.92 -19.53
CA ILE A 196 -27.56 -18.99 -18.13
C ILE A 196 -26.93 -17.90 -17.28
N PHE A 197 -25.61 -17.66 -17.44
CA PHE A 197 -24.89 -16.64 -16.67
C PHE A 197 -25.28 -15.22 -17.06
N GLU A 198 -25.58 -14.97 -18.34
CA GLU A 198 -26.12 -13.70 -18.82
C GLU A 198 -27.49 -13.40 -18.20
N GLU A 199 -28.39 -14.36 -18.18
CA GLU A 199 -29.70 -14.23 -17.54
C GLU A 199 -29.58 -13.95 -16.04
N LEU A 200 -28.74 -14.70 -15.34
CA LEU A 200 -28.49 -14.48 -13.92
C LEU A 200 -27.82 -13.12 -13.66
N SER A 201 -26.91 -12.70 -14.54
CA SER A 201 -26.26 -11.39 -14.44
C SER A 201 -27.27 -10.25 -14.61
N GLU A 202 -28.20 -10.36 -15.58
CA GLU A 202 -29.30 -9.38 -15.75
C GLU A 202 -30.21 -9.35 -14.53
N TYR A 203 -30.59 -10.53 -14.02
CA TYR A 203 -31.42 -10.61 -12.80
C TYR A 203 -30.70 -9.96 -11.59
N SER A 204 -29.39 -10.16 -11.46
CA SER A 204 -28.60 -9.56 -10.37
C SER A 204 -28.54 -8.03 -10.38
N LYS A 205 -28.89 -7.38 -11.49
CA LYS A 205 -29.03 -5.91 -11.55
C LYS A 205 -30.29 -5.40 -10.85
N THR A 206 -31.26 -6.27 -10.61
CA THR A 206 -32.53 -5.94 -9.95
C THR A 206 -32.54 -6.26 -8.47
N VAL A 207 -31.54 -7.01 -7.97
CA VAL A 207 -31.39 -7.42 -6.57
C VAL A 207 -29.96 -7.19 -6.10
N GLU A 208 -29.77 -6.94 -4.80
CA GLU A 208 -28.43 -6.70 -4.23
C GLU A 208 -27.55 -7.95 -4.30
N PHE A 209 -28.14 -9.13 -4.15
CA PHE A 209 -27.46 -10.41 -4.31
C PHE A 209 -28.44 -11.52 -4.66
N ILE A 210 -27.91 -12.60 -5.22
CA ILE A 210 -28.66 -13.83 -5.50
C ILE A 210 -28.24 -14.87 -4.44
N PRO A 211 -29.15 -15.47 -3.68
CA PRO A 211 -28.85 -16.62 -2.83
C PRO A 211 -28.21 -17.75 -3.66
N PHE A 212 -27.12 -18.34 -3.18
CA PHE A 212 -26.40 -19.35 -3.96
C PHE A 212 -27.27 -20.56 -4.31
N ASP A 213 -28.21 -20.94 -3.43
CA ASP A 213 -29.16 -22.01 -3.72
C ASP A 213 -30.15 -21.64 -4.86
N THR A 214 -30.47 -20.35 -5.04
CA THR A 214 -31.28 -19.90 -6.21
C THR A 214 -30.50 -20.11 -7.51
N PHE A 215 -29.21 -19.76 -7.55
CA PHE A 215 -28.34 -20.02 -8.69
C PHE A 215 -28.30 -21.51 -9.03
N LYS A 216 -28.17 -22.38 -8.03
CA LYS A 216 -28.21 -23.83 -8.20
C LYS A 216 -29.57 -24.29 -8.76
N ALA A 217 -30.66 -23.76 -8.22
CA ALA A 217 -32.03 -24.13 -8.66
C ALA A 217 -32.29 -23.77 -10.13
N VAL A 218 -31.80 -22.62 -10.61
CA VAL A 218 -31.92 -22.24 -12.03
C VAL A 218 -31.21 -23.26 -12.92
N VAL A 219 -29.96 -23.65 -12.58
CA VAL A 219 -29.19 -24.64 -13.34
C VAL A 219 -29.85 -26.03 -13.30
N ASP A 220 -30.39 -26.43 -12.15
CA ASP A 220 -31.08 -27.71 -12.02
C ASP A 220 -32.38 -27.71 -12.85
N SER A 221 -33.12 -26.60 -12.87
CA SER A 221 -34.32 -26.43 -13.69
C SER A 221 -34.01 -26.54 -15.20
N GLU A 222 -32.97 -25.80 -15.68
CA GLU A 222 -32.54 -25.89 -17.07
C GLU A 222 -32.10 -27.31 -17.46
N PHE A 223 -31.38 -28.00 -16.57
CA PHE A 223 -31.01 -29.39 -16.80
C PHE A 223 -32.26 -30.31 -16.93
N MET A 224 -33.22 -30.14 -16.05
CA MET A 224 -34.46 -30.94 -16.12
C MET A 224 -35.25 -30.68 -17.38
N ARG A 225 -35.27 -29.43 -17.87
CA ARG A 225 -35.97 -29.03 -19.10
C ARG A 225 -35.29 -29.55 -20.36
N THR A 226 -33.96 -29.44 -20.43
CA THR A 226 -33.21 -29.72 -21.66
C THR A 226 -32.59 -31.11 -21.70
N LYS A 227 -32.33 -31.73 -20.55
CA LYS A 227 -31.60 -33.01 -20.40
C LYS A 227 -30.20 -33.00 -21.05
N LEU A 228 -29.61 -31.81 -21.26
CA LEU A 228 -28.35 -31.69 -21.94
C LEU A 228 -27.18 -32.11 -21.03
N ILE A 229 -26.34 -33.00 -21.54
CA ILE A 229 -25.20 -33.56 -20.81
C ILE A 229 -24.20 -32.50 -20.44
N GLN A 230 -24.11 -31.42 -21.22
CA GLN A 230 -23.25 -30.27 -20.97
C GLN A 230 -23.57 -29.57 -19.63
N LEU A 231 -24.82 -29.57 -19.22
CA LEU A 231 -25.24 -29.00 -17.93
C LEU A 231 -24.82 -29.86 -16.73
N VAL A 232 -24.43 -31.13 -16.93
CA VAL A 232 -23.85 -31.98 -15.88
C VAL A 232 -22.51 -31.40 -15.41
N ILE A 233 -21.71 -30.89 -16.34
CA ILE A 233 -20.43 -30.23 -16.00
C ILE A 233 -20.72 -29.00 -15.12
N LEU A 234 -21.68 -28.17 -15.51
CA LEU A 234 -22.06 -26.99 -14.73
C LEU A 234 -22.55 -27.37 -13.33
N LYS A 235 -23.42 -28.36 -13.20
CA LYS A 235 -23.90 -28.87 -11.90
C LYS A 235 -22.78 -29.35 -11.00
N ASN A 236 -21.82 -30.09 -11.54
CA ASN A 236 -20.66 -30.57 -10.77
C ASN A 236 -19.77 -29.41 -10.33
N LYS A 237 -19.54 -28.41 -11.18
CA LYS A 237 -18.79 -27.21 -10.83
C LYS A 237 -19.49 -26.37 -9.76
N ILE A 238 -20.81 -26.17 -9.87
CA ILE A 238 -21.62 -25.46 -8.87
C ILE A 238 -21.53 -26.17 -7.51
N LYS A 239 -21.59 -27.50 -7.49
CA LYS A 239 -21.40 -28.27 -6.27
C LYS A 239 -20.02 -28.00 -5.64
N GLN A 240 -18.95 -28.03 -6.43
CA GLN A 240 -17.60 -27.69 -5.95
C GLN A 240 -17.52 -26.26 -5.42
N ILE A 241 -18.14 -25.28 -6.10
CA ILE A 241 -18.17 -23.87 -5.67
C ILE A 241 -18.96 -23.72 -4.36
N ARG A 242 -20.03 -24.46 -4.18
CA ARG A 242 -20.79 -24.50 -2.91
C ARG A 242 -19.92 -24.98 -1.74
N ASP A 243 -19.09 -25.99 -2.00
CA ASP A 243 -18.19 -26.54 -0.97
C ASP A 243 -17.14 -25.53 -0.50
N TRP A 244 -16.86 -24.48 -1.30
CA TRP A 244 -16.00 -23.36 -0.85
C TRP A 244 -16.64 -22.54 0.27
N ASN A 245 -17.95 -22.57 0.43
CA ASN A 245 -18.71 -21.85 1.47
C ASN A 245 -18.43 -20.33 1.51
N VAL A 246 -18.19 -19.73 0.35
CA VAL A 246 -17.75 -18.32 0.20
C VAL A 246 -18.94 -17.39 -0.07
N PHE A 247 -20.04 -17.91 -0.67
CA PHE A 247 -21.16 -17.09 -1.12
C PHE A 247 -22.35 -17.13 -0.15
N ALA A 248 -22.99 -15.98 0.04
CA ALA A 248 -24.11 -15.80 0.95
C ALA A 248 -25.35 -16.56 0.47
N GLN A 249 -26.07 -17.17 1.42
CA GLN A 249 -27.32 -17.88 1.21
C GLN A 249 -28.57 -17.08 1.65
N ASN A 250 -28.37 -16.06 2.48
CA ASN A 250 -29.45 -15.25 3.03
C ASN A 250 -28.96 -13.84 3.38
N GLU A 251 -29.90 -12.94 3.64
CA GLU A 251 -29.61 -11.54 3.99
C GLU A 251 -28.80 -11.38 5.26
N ALA A 252 -28.96 -12.27 6.24
CA ALA A 252 -28.20 -12.19 7.48
C ALA A 252 -26.69 -12.40 7.21
N GLU A 253 -26.32 -13.36 6.35
CA GLU A 253 -24.94 -13.59 5.93
C GLU A 253 -24.40 -12.44 5.05
N PHE A 254 -25.26 -11.84 4.22
CA PHE A 254 -24.93 -10.73 3.36
C PHE A 254 -24.65 -9.45 4.15
N ASN A 255 -25.49 -9.14 5.16
CA ASN A 255 -25.42 -7.88 5.89
C ASN A 255 -24.36 -7.83 7.03
N VAL A 256 -23.72 -8.96 7.35
CA VAL A 256 -22.76 -9.04 8.47
C VAL A 256 -21.70 -7.97 8.43
N LEU A 257 -21.05 -7.75 7.28
CA LEU A 257 -19.98 -6.74 7.16
C LEU A 257 -20.50 -5.33 7.42
N LYS A 258 -21.66 -4.97 6.88
CA LYS A 258 -22.26 -3.65 7.06
C LYS A 258 -22.51 -3.33 8.53
N GLU A 259 -23.05 -4.31 9.27
CA GLU A 259 -23.28 -4.17 10.71
C GLU A 259 -21.99 -4.10 11.53
N LYS A 260 -20.98 -4.86 11.15
CA LYS A 260 -19.67 -4.84 11.81
C LYS A 260 -18.95 -3.51 11.60
N PHE A 261 -18.89 -2.99 10.37
CA PHE A 261 -18.26 -1.71 10.08
C PHE A 261 -18.94 -0.52 10.75
N LYS A 262 -20.24 -0.60 11.04
CA LYS A 262 -20.92 0.43 11.84
C LYS A 262 -20.47 0.45 13.29
N LYS A 263 -20.22 -0.73 13.88
CA LYS A 263 -19.97 -0.92 15.31
C LYS A 263 -18.50 -0.86 15.68
N ASP A 264 -17.66 -1.54 14.90
CA ASP A 264 -16.26 -1.79 15.26
C ASP A 264 -15.34 -0.68 14.70
N GLU A 265 -14.36 -0.25 15.50
CA GLU A 265 -13.37 0.75 15.11
C GLU A 265 -12.26 0.15 14.25
N THR A 266 -11.86 -1.10 14.52
CA THR A 266 -10.80 -1.79 13.78
C THR A 266 -11.24 -3.18 13.38
N ILE A 267 -11.16 -3.47 12.08
CA ILE A 267 -11.54 -4.76 11.51
C ILE A 267 -10.41 -5.27 10.62
N VAL A 268 -10.01 -6.53 10.85
CA VAL A 268 -9.12 -7.26 9.96
C VAL A 268 -9.97 -8.20 9.10
N ILE A 269 -9.94 -8.02 7.80
CA ILE A 269 -10.61 -8.86 6.80
C ILE A 269 -9.63 -9.94 6.36
N ASP A 270 -9.78 -11.14 6.91
CA ASP A 270 -8.94 -12.27 6.55
C ASP A 270 -9.47 -12.98 5.30
N ILE A 271 -8.72 -12.84 4.24
CA ILE A 271 -8.96 -13.44 2.93
C ILE A 271 -7.81 -14.37 2.50
N SER A 272 -6.96 -14.75 3.44
CA SER A 272 -5.76 -15.58 3.18
C SER A 272 -6.10 -16.98 2.64
N CYS A 273 -7.29 -17.50 2.93
CA CYS A 273 -7.76 -18.79 2.42
C CYS A 273 -8.23 -18.72 0.96
N LEU A 274 -8.42 -17.52 0.39
CA LEU A 274 -8.89 -17.35 -0.98
C LEU A 274 -7.73 -17.32 -1.98
N LYS A 275 -8.01 -17.79 -3.21
CA LYS A 275 -7.13 -17.54 -4.35
C LYS A 275 -7.11 -16.04 -4.69
N GLU A 276 -5.99 -15.53 -5.20
CA GLU A 276 -5.78 -14.10 -5.49
C GLU A 276 -6.90 -13.47 -6.32
N SER A 277 -7.39 -14.19 -7.33
CA SER A 277 -8.50 -13.70 -8.16
C SER A 277 -9.82 -13.53 -7.39
N LEU A 278 -10.08 -14.36 -6.37
CA LEU A 278 -11.25 -14.22 -5.51
C LEU A 278 -11.02 -13.21 -4.37
N GLN A 279 -9.77 -13.05 -3.93
CA GLN A 279 -9.39 -11.94 -3.04
C GLN A 279 -9.77 -10.59 -3.64
N LYS A 280 -9.55 -10.41 -4.95
CA LYS A 280 -9.96 -9.21 -5.68
C LYS A 280 -11.46 -8.93 -5.56
N GLU A 281 -12.30 -9.94 -5.79
CA GLU A 281 -13.75 -9.78 -5.68
C GLU A 281 -14.18 -9.49 -4.23
N CYS A 282 -13.49 -10.09 -3.25
CA CYS A 282 -13.71 -9.76 -1.84
C CYS A 282 -13.34 -8.31 -1.52
N ILE A 283 -12.20 -7.83 -1.98
CA ILE A 283 -11.79 -6.43 -1.79
C ILE A 283 -12.83 -5.49 -2.42
N LYS A 284 -13.26 -5.74 -3.66
CA LYS A 284 -14.31 -4.96 -4.33
C LYS A 284 -15.61 -4.90 -3.51
N TYR A 285 -16.05 -6.05 -3.00
CA TYR A 285 -17.24 -6.11 -2.18
C TYR A 285 -17.11 -5.31 -0.88
N VAL A 286 -15.99 -5.46 -0.17
CA VAL A 286 -15.75 -4.69 1.05
C VAL A 286 -15.77 -3.19 0.76
N TYR A 287 -15.12 -2.72 -0.30
CA TYR A 287 -15.16 -1.29 -0.68
C TYR A 287 -16.57 -0.82 -1.04
N SER A 288 -17.40 -1.66 -1.67
CA SER A 288 -18.79 -1.29 -1.94
C SER A 288 -19.60 -1.11 -0.65
N VAL A 289 -19.37 -1.97 0.35
CA VAL A 289 -20.01 -1.84 1.67
C VAL A 289 -19.51 -0.62 2.41
N LEU A 290 -18.20 -0.33 2.41
CA LEU A 290 -17.62 0.85 3.07
C LEU A 290 -18.16 2.15 2.48
N LYS A 291 -18.36 2.20 1.16
CA LYS A 291 -18.91 3.36 0.46
C LYS A 291 -20.33 3.74 0.94
N GLU A 292 -21.12 2.77 1.38
CA GLU A 292 -22.48 3.00 1.87
C GLU A 292 -22.57 3.47 3.32
N ILE A 293 -21.44 3.46 4.04
CA ILE A 293 -21.41 3.82 5.46
C ILE A 293 -20.95 5.28 5.59
N ASP A 294 -21.74 6.08 6.30
CA ASP A 294 -21.41 7.48 6.60
C ASP A 294 -20.35 7.57 7.72
N ALA A 295 -19.12 7.22 7.36
CA ALA A 295 -17.93 7.29 8.23
C ALA A 295 -16.65 7.29 7.39
N GLU A 296 -15.60 7.95 7.88
CA GLU A 296 -14.26 7.86 7.29
C GLU A 296 -13.54 6.59 7.74
N PHE A 297 -12.87 5.93 6.80
CA PHE A 297 -12.09 4.72 7.04
C PHE A 297 -10.66 4.88 6.56
N TYR A 298 -9.71 4.25 7.27
CA TYR A 298 -8.34 4.06 6.83
C TYR A 298 -8.16 2.59 6.45
N ALA A 299 -7.98 2.32 5.16
CA ALA A 299 -7.85 0.96 4.64
C ALA A 299 -6.39 0.64 4.30
N PHE A 300 -5.92 -0.53 4.72
CA PHE A 300 -4.62 -1.08 4.33
C PHE A 300 -4.84 -2.27 3.40
N THR A 301 -4.58 -2.06 2.11
CA THR A 301 -5.00 -2.97 1.05
C THR A 301 -3.80 -3.53 0.29
N PRO A 302 -3.47 -4.83 0.48
CA PRO A 302 -2.45 -5.49 -0.32
C PRO A 302 -2.95 -5.72 -1.75
N LEU A 303 -2.16 -5.30 -2.73
CA LEU A 303 -2.42 -5.48 -4.15
C LEU A 303 -1.25 -6.18 -4.84
N SER A 304 -1.57 -7.10 -5.74
CA SER A 304 -0.64 -7.74 -6.69
C SER A 304 -1.19 -7.60 -8.11
N ASN A 305 -0.41 -7.96 -9.12
CA ASN A 305 -0.92 -8.00 -10.49
C ASN A 305 -2.10 -8.97 -10.66
N ASP A 306 -2.12 -10.05 -9.87
CA ASP A 306 -3.12 -11.10 -10.00
C ASP A 306 -4.43 -10.77 -9.26
N ASN A 307 -4.36 -9.95 -8.19
CA ASN A 307 -5.53 -9.50 -7.43
C ASN A 307 -5.94 -8.05 -7.71
N SER A 308 -5.33 -7.37 -8.69
CA SER A 308 -5.69 -6.00 -9.06
C SER A 308 -6.04 -5.89 -10.55
N ASP A 309 -7.00 -5.06 -10.85
CA ASP A 309 -7.35 -4.63 -12.19
C ASP A 309 -7.74 -3.15 -12.20
N LYS A 310 -7.93 -2.57 -13.39
CA LYS A 310 -8.32 -1.16 -13.54
C LYS A 310 -9.64 -0.84 -12.83
N PHE A 311 -10.55 -1.82 -12.75
CA PHE A 311 -11.83 -1.68 -12.08
C PHE A 311 -11.67 -1.54 -10.58
N LEU A 312 -10.90 -2.44 -9.94
CA LEU A 312 -10.62 -2.36 -8.52
C LEU A 312 -9.88 -1.08 -8.16
N LEU A 313 -8.83 -0.73 -8.93
CA LEU A 313 -8.08 0.51 -8.71
C LEU A 313 -8.98 1.74 -8.82
N LYS A 314 -9.90 1.77 -9.79
CA LYS A 314 -10.87 2.84 -9.92
C LYS A 314 -11.82 2.88 -8.71
N GLN A 315 -12.38 1.74 -8.30
CA GLN A 315 -13.28 1.66 -7.15
C GLN A 315 -12.63 2.13 -5.86
N ILE A 316 -11.39 1.69 -5.59
CA ILE A 316 -10.60 2.13 -4.42
C ILE A 316 -10.51 3.66 -4.37
N ILE A 317 -10.35 4.30 -5.54
CA ILE A 317 -10.17 5.74 -5.64
C ILE A 317 -11.48 6.50 -5.56
N ASP A 318 -12.53 5.96 -6.22
CA ASP A 318 -13.84 6.58 -6.28
C ASP A 318 -14.61 6.44 -4.93
N THR A 319 -14.02 5.75 -3.95
CA THR A 319 -14.59 5.62 -2.59
C THR A 319 -14.01 6.70 -1.70
N GLU A 320 -14.61 7.88 -1.75
CA GLU A 320 -14.08 9.12 -1.13
C GLU A 320 -13.94 9.06 0.39
N ASN A 321 -14.79 8.28 1.06
CA ASN A 321 -14.76 8.11 2.52
C ASN A 321 -13.75 7.04 2.99
N VAL A 322 -12.94 6.47 2.08
CA VAL A 322 -11.92 5.46 2.41
C VAL A 322 -10.54 5.92 1.99
N HIS A 323 -9.69 6.24 2.95
CA HIS A 323 -8.29 6.59 2.74
C HIS A 323 -7.45 5.32 2.63
N THR A 324 -7.01 4.99 1.41
CA THR A 324 -6.38 3.70 1.14
C THR A 324 -4.86 3.80 1.12
N THR A 325 -4.21 3.12 2.05
CA THR A 325 -2.78 2.80 1.95
C THR A 325 -2.63 1.50 1.14
N THR A 326 -2.06 1.59 -0.05
CA THR A 326 -1.85 0.43 -0.90
C THR A 326 -0.52 -0.23 -0.58
N ILE A 327 -0.53 -1.54 -0.36
CA ILE A 327 0.66 -2.36 -0.12
C ILE A 327 0.88 -3.23 -1.35
N CYS A 328 2.02 -3.12 -2.00
CA CYS A 328 2.31 -3.89 -3.21
C CYS A 328 3.78 -4.32 -3.27
N GLY A 329 4.08 -5.31 -4.13
CA GLY A 329 5.43 -5.64 -4.51
C GLY A 329 6.05 -4.59 -5.44
N TYR A 330 7.24 -4.87 -5.93
CA TYR A 330 7.98 -4.00 -6.86
C TYR A 330 7.58 -4.20 -8.33
N ASP A 331 6.31 -4.50 -8.60
CA ASP A 331 5.84 -4.53 -9.99
C ASP A 331 5.76 -3.12 -10.58
N TYR A 332 6.55 -2.90 -11.64
CA TYR A 332 6.71 -1.60 -12.27
C TYR A 332 5.38 -1.03 -12.80
N LYS A 333 4.54 -1.87 -13.41
CA LYS A 333 3.27 -1.40 -14.01
C LYS A 333 2.29 -0.97 -12.93
N LEU A 334 2.11 -1.80 -11.91
CA LEU A 334 1.20 -1.51 -10.79
C LEU A 334 1.68 -0.26 -10.03
N VAL A 335 2.97 -0.21 -9.67
CA VAL A 335 3.53 0.93 -8.93
C VAL A 335 3.41 2.24 -9.73
N ASN A 336 3.63 2.21 -11.05
CA ASN A 336 3.46 3.41 -11.88
C ASN A 336 2.02 3.89 -11.97
N GLU A 337 1.04 2.99 -12.05
CA GLU A 337 -0.37 3.38 -11.99
C GLU A 337 -0.72 4.02 -10.63
N LEU A 338 -0.22 3.45 -9.53
CA LEU A 338 -0.42 4.00 -8.21
C LEU A 338 0.28 5.36 -8.02
N LYS A 339 1.50 5.54 -8.53
CA LYS A 339 2.27 6.81 -8.47
C LYS A 339 1.58 7.99 -9.15
N LYS A 340 0.72 7.75 -10.14
CA LYS A 340 -0.07 8.82 -10.77
C LYS A 340 -1.01 9.50 -9.76
N ARG A 341 -1.31 8.86 -8.66
CA ARG A 341 -2.34 9.25 -7.69
C ARG A 341 -1.79 9.49 -6.29
N SER A 342 -0.71 8.83 -5.91
CA SER A 342 -0.03 9.04 -4.65
C SER A 342 1.30 9.76 -4.85
N LYS A 343 1.55 10.73 -3.97
CA LYS A 343 2.84 11.44 -3.89
C LYS A 343 3.72 10.95 -2.75
N ASN A 344 3.28 9.94 -2.00
CA ASN A 344 3.94 9.44 -0.81
C ASN A 344 4.20 7.94 -0.91
N MET A 345 5.43 7.53 -0.64
CA MET A 345 5.86 6.14 -0.72
C MET A 345 6.71 5.74 0.48
N LEU A 346 6.51 4.50 0.94
CA LEU A 346 7.38 3.79 1.85
C LEU A 346 7.91 2.56 1.12
N MET A 347 9.23 2.41 1.02
CA MET A 347 9.85 1.34 0.23
C MET A 347 10.76 0.52 1.12
N PHE A 348 10.49 -0.78 1.19
CA PHE A 348 11.30 -1.77 1.92
C PHE A 348 12.31 -2.45 0.99
N THR A 349 13.21 -3.25 1.56
CA THR A 349 14.20 -4.01 0.79
C THR A 349 13.53 -4.93 -0.23
N PRO A 350 13.84 -4.82 -1.53
CA PRO A 350 13.36 -5.74 -2.54
C PRO A 350 14.12 -7.08 -2.49
N LEU A 351 13.46 -8.19 -2.86
CA LEU A 351 14.12 -9.51 -2.98
C LEU A 351 15.10 -9.59 -4.16
N LYS A 352 14.88 -8.76 -5.19
CA LYS A 352 15.69 -8.70 -6.40
C LYS A 352 16.10 -7.26 -6.68
N GLN A 353 17.26 -7.11 -7.32
CA GLN A 353 17.72 -5.78 -7.77
C GLN A 353 16.67 -5.13 -8.69
N GLN A 354 16.21 -3.94 -8.31
CA GLN A 354 15.23 -3.17 -9.05
C GLN A 354 15.92 -2.13 -9.92
N ARG A 355 15.82 -2.26 -11.25
CA ARG A 355 16.44 -1.31 -12.20
C ARG A 355 15.61 -0.06 -12.44
N ASP A 356 14.29 -0.16 -12.24
CA ASP A 356 13.33 0.83 -12.72
C ASP A 356 12.86 1.84 -11.65
N PHE A 357 13.45 1.81 -10.45
CA PHE A 357 13.10 2.72 -9.36
C PHE A 357 14.01 3.96 -9.29
N GLY A 358 14.72 4.27 -10.38
CA GLY A 358 15.50 5.50 -10.54
C GLY A 358 16.56 5.68 -9.46
N GLY A 359 16.69 6.90 -8.95
CA GLY A 359 17.69 7.25 -7.93
C GLY A 359 17.55 6.51 -6.59
N TYR A 360 16.41 5.85 -6.32
CA TYR A 360 16.21 5.08 -5.08
C TYR A 360 16.95 3.75 -5.06
N ASN A 361 17.34 3.21 -6.22
CA ASN A 361 18.02 1.91 -6.31
C ASN A 361 19.28 1.85 -5.45
N ILE A 362 20.01 2.96 -5.33
CA ILE A 362 21.22 3.07 -4.52
C ILE A 362 20.92 2.81 -3.04
N PHE A 363 19.81 3.38 -2.56
CA PHE A 363 19.39 3.22 -1.17
C PHE A 363 18.72 1.85 -0.94
N LEU A 364 17.83 1.43 -1.85
CA LEU A 364 17.08 0.17 -1.72
C LEU A 364 17.99 -1.05 -1.57
N GLN A 365 19.12 -1.08 -2.26
CA GLN A 365 20.09 -2.20 -2.20
C GLN A 365 20.84 -2.30 -0.87
N LYS A 366 20.84 -1.25 -0.07
CA LYS A 366 21.60 -1.15 1.18
C LYS A 366 20.74 -1.22 2.43
N LEU A 367 19.41 -1.30 2.28
CA LEU A 367 18.50 -1.38 3.41
C LEU A 367 18.63 -2.72 4.15
N ALA A 368 18.64 -2.68 5.47
CA ALA A 368 18.39 -3.86 6.31
C ALA A 368 16.92 -4.28 6.24
N GLU A 369 16.59 -5.49 6.73
CA GLU A 369 15.22 -6.04 6.66
C GLU A 369 14.18 -5.18 7.39
N ASP A 370 14.60 -4.49 8.44
CA ASP A 370 13.76 -3.61 9.26
C ASP A 370 13.85 -2.13 8.86
N GLU A 371 14.55 -1.83 7.76
CA GLU A 371 14.70 -0.48 7.24
C GLU A 371 13.77 -0.22 6.05
N PHE A 372 13.41 1.04 5.88
CA PHE A 372 12.58 1.53 4.78
C PHE A 372 13.02 2.91 4.32
N ILE A 373 12.70 3.26 3.09
CA ILE A 373 12.82 4.62 2.58
C ILE A 373 11.45 5.28 2.64
N ALA A 374 11.37 6.40 3.36
CA ALA A 374 10.23 7.32 3.28
C ALA A 374 10.51 8.39 2.24
N TYR A 375 9.59 8.57 1.29
CA TYR A 375 9.76 9.53 0.20
C TYR A 375 8.42 10.13 -0.26
N GLY A 376 8.46 11.37 -0.69
CA GLY A 376 7.34 12.06 -1.29
C GLY A 376 7.07 13.42 -0.65
N LYS A 377 5.85 13.90 -0.81
CA LYS A 377 5.42 15.17 -0.21
C LYS A 377 5.66 15.20 1.30
N MET A 378 5.46 14.06 1.98
CA MET A 378 5.67 13.92 3.43
C MET A 378 7.10 14.21 3.90
N THR A 379 8.09 14.00 3.04
CA THR A 379 9.50 14.23 3.32
C THR A 379 10.08 15.35 2.44
N LYS A 380 9.23 16.23 1.89
CA LYS A 380 9.64 17.28 0.92
C LYS A 380 10.43 16.72 -0.27
N PHE A 381 10.09 15.50 -0.71
CA PHE A 381 10.76 14.76 -1.80
C PHE A 381 12.24 14.45 -1.54
N VAL A 382 12.63 14.38 -0.26
CA VAL A 382 13.95 13.92 0.16
C VAL A 382 13.80 12.48 0.69
N PRO A 383 14.53 11.50 0.15
CA PRO A 383 14.49 10.14 0.68
C PRO A 383 15.11 10.08 2.08
N LEU A 384 14.34 9.59 3.05
CA LEU A 384 14.80 9.35 4.42
C LEU A 384 14.84 7.86 4.68
N ILE A 385 15.97 7.35 5.13
CA ILE A 385 16.09 5.97 5.57
C ILE A 385 15.62 5.88 7.02
N GLY A 386 14.51 5.17 7.21
CA GLY A 386 13.93 4.88 8.51
C GLY A 386 14.13 3.44 8.90
N LYS A 387 14.11 3.19 10.21
CA LYS A 387 14.13 1.86 10.82
C LYS A 387 12.86 1.62 11.61
N LEU A 388 12.23 0.46 11.36
CA LEU A 388 11.04 0.06 12.09
C LEU A 388 11.40 -0.33 13.53
N HIS A 389 10.57 0.10 14.45
CA HIS A 389 10.52 -0.44 15.80
C HIS A 389 9.05 -0.50 16.24
N GLN A 390 8.73 -1.39 17.16
CA GLN A 390 7.40 -1.45 17.73
C GLN A 390 7.19 -0.23 18.63
N LEU A 391 6.18 0.59 18.32
CA LEU A 391 5.85 1.76 19.12
C LEU A 391 5.29 1.33 20.48
N SER A 392 5.75 1.99 21.55
CA SER A 392 5.10 1.98 22.84
C SER A 392 3.99 3.03 22.91
N THR A 393 3.08 2.92 23.85
CA THR A 393 2.00 3.90 24.05
C THR A 393 2.51 5.32 24.33
N SER A 394 3.69 5.45 24.95
CA SER A 394 4.34 6.74 25.21
C SER A 394 4.93 7.41 23.96
N GLU A 395 5.12 6.67 22.88
CA GLU A 395 5.63 7.17 21.59
C GLU A 395 4.49 7.52 20.61
N ILE A 396 3.24 7.38 21.05
CA ILE A 396 2.06 7.78 20.27
C ILE A 396 1.78 9.25 20.53
N TYR A 397 1.96 10.07 19.50
CA TYR A 397 1.70 11.51 19.56
C TYR A 397 0.21 11.77 19.28
N ILE A 398 -0.52 12.16 20.31
CA ILE A 398 -1.91 12.60 20.17
C ILE A 398 -1.92 14.12 20.18
N PRO A 399 -2.54 14.80 19.21
CA PRO A 399 -2.67 16.25 19.22
C PRO A 399 -3.42 16.68 20.49
N LYS A 400 -2.88 17.63 21.24
CA LYS A 400 -3.66 18.25 22.31
C LYS A 400 -4.80 19.02 21.65
N VAL A 401 -6.03 18.61 21.91
CA VAL A 401 -7.21 19.40 21.55
C VAL A 401 -7.09 20.74 22.27
N LYS A 402 -6.96 21.83 21.49
CA LYS A 402 -6.99 23.19 22.04
C LYS A 402 -8.42 23.60 22.31
#